data_ba9d3f060bc07c49b05ce3aa25ecf62c
#
_entry.id   ba9d3f060bc07c49b05ce3aa25ecf62c
#
_cell.length_a   1.000
_cell.length_b   1.000
_cell.length_c   1.000
_cell.angle_alpha   90.00
_cell.angle_beta   90.00
_cell.angle_gamma   90.00
#
_symmetry.space_group_name_H-M   'P 1'
#
loop_
_entity.id
_entity.type
_entity.pdbx_description
1 polymer ?
#
loop_
_entity_poly.entity_id
_entity_poly.type
_entity_poly.pdbx_seq_one_letter_code
_entity_poly.pdbx_strand_id
1 'polypeptide(L)'
;MADQLADRTGLGEAFVGAVFLGASTSLPGITASVTAAWDGHASLALSNALGGIAIQTAFLAVADIAYRKANLEHAAASLGNLMWGALLIALLAGLLAAMAAPEVAWLGVHPVTPLLFLAYAMGVRLVSEAREEPMWRPRLTGATRLDLPTPEGPGEAGLVRLWAAFAAGGAMVMAAGWAVARSAESLVAQTPLSQSLVGALMMAVVTSLPELVTSLAAVRRGALTLVVGGVLGGNAFDTLFAAAADAAYRPGSLYHAAGSQEAAQAALTVLMAAVLVLGLLRRQRLGPGRIGSESVIILVLYFLGVAILGVGQ
;
A
#
# COMPACT_ATOMS: atom_id res chain seq x y z
N MET A 1 14.75 12.01 -6.50
CA MET A 1 14.03 13.28 -6.26
C MET A 1 13.41 13.34 -4.89
N ALA A 2 12.50 12.45 -4.51
CA ALA A 2 11.92 12.43 -3.16
C ALA A 2 13.02 12.33 -2.09
N ASP A 3 13.96 11.44 -2.28
CA ASP A 3 15.15 11.23 -1.45
C ASP A 3 15.99 12.52 -1.29
N GLN A 4 16.32 13.17 -2.41
CA GLN A 4 17.05 14.46 -2.42
C GLN A 4 16.25 15.61 -1.78
N LEU A 5 14.93 15.57 -1.84
CA LEU A 5 14.07 16.53 -1.13
C LEU A 5 14.09 16.26 0.37
N ALA A 6 14.11 14.98 0.78
CA ALA A 6 14.24 14.55 2.16
C ALA A 6 15.49 15.11 2.81
N ASP A 7 16.64 14.88 2.17
CA ASP A 7 17.94 15.29 2.67
C ASP A 7 18.07 16.81 2.80
N ARG A 8 17.49 17.54 1.84
CA ARG A 8 17.59 19.02 1.81
C ARG A 8 16.60 19.75 2.72
N THR A 9 15.47 19.10 3.09
CA THR A 9 14.48 19.71 3.98
C THR A 9 14.70 19.37 5.44
N GLY A 10 15.64 18.45 5.75
CA GLY A 10 15.95 18.04 7.13
C GLY A 10 14.83 17.24 7.81
N LEU A 11 13.82 16.75 7.03
CA LEU A 11 12.68 16.01 7.55
C LEU A 11 12.99 14.53 7.85
N GLY A 12 14.25 14.11 7.73
CA GLY A 12 14.72 12.75 7.97
C GLY A 12 14.36 11.77 6.85
N GLU A 13 15.35 11.03 6.34
CA GLU A 13 15.21 10.10 5.21
C GLU A 13 14.10 9.09 5.39
N ALA A 14 13.90 8.59 6.61
CA ALA A 14 12.87 7.58 6.87
C ALA A 14 11.44 8.10 6.82
N PHE A 15 11.21 9.35 7.23
CA PHE A 15 9.88 9.98 7.17
C PHE A 15 9.54 10.41 5.74
N VAL A 16 10.48 11.05 5.08
CA VAL A 16 10.29 11.57 3.72
C VAL A 16 10.26 10.41 2.71
N GLY A 17 11.10 9.40 2.87
CA GLY A 17 11.08 8.21 2.02
C GLY A 17 9.75 7.45 2.13
N ALA A 18 9.26 7.17 3.32
CA ALA A 18 7.99 6.46 3.49
C ALA A 18 6.77 7.29 3.10
N VAL A 19 6.74 8.59 3.45
CA VAL A 19 5.58 9.45 3.20
C VAL A 19 5.61 10.05 1.79
N PHE A 20 6.71 10.64 1.35
CA PHE A 20 6.76 11.27 0.03
C PHE A 20 6.95 10.27 -1.10
N LEU A 21 7.78 9.25 -0.95
CA LEU A 21 7.94 8.23 -1.98
C LEU A 21 6.66 7.39 -2.05
N GLY A 22 6.16 6.90 -0.91
CA GLY A 22 4.90 6.17 -0.85
C GLY A 22 3.75 6.99 -1.41
N ALA A 23 3.53 8.21 -0.93
CA ALA A 23 2.47 9.07 -1.44
C ALA A 23 2.60 9.37 -2.93
N SER A 24 3.82 9.59 -3.47
CA SER A 24 3.99 9.90 -4.89
C SER A 24 3.79 8.69 -5.81
N THR A 25 4.15 7.49 -5.39
CA THR A 25 3.87 6.26 -6.14
C THR A 25 2.39 5.87 -6.07
N SER A 26 1.71 6.22 -4.98
CA SER A 26 0.29 5.96 -4.75
C SER A 26 -0.66 6.99 -5.41
N LEU A 27 -0.14 8.11 -5.96
CA LEU A 27 -0.97 9.12 -6.65
C LEU A 27 -1.85 8.56 -7.77
N PRO A 28 -1.42 7.63 -8.63
CA PRO A 28 -2.29 7.05 -9.65
C PRO A 28 -3.48 6.30 -9.01
N GLY A 29 -3.23 5.53 -7.97
CA GLY A 29 -4.24 4.72 -7.28
C GLY A 29 -5.31 5.56 -6.59
N ILE A 30 -4.91 6.58 -5.81
CA ILE A 30 -5.88 7.46 -5.15
C ILE A 30 -6.69 8.25 -6.18
N THR A 31 -6.05 8.76 -7.25
CA THR A 31 -6.75 9.49 -8.31
C THR A 31 -7.77 8.58 -9.01
N ALA A 32 -7.40 7.34 -9.30
CA ALA A 32 -8.28 6.37 -9.93
C ALA A 32 -9.48 6.02 -9.03
N SER A 33 -9.26 5.75 -7.73
CA SER A 33 -10.33 5.46 -6.78
C SER A 33 -11.28 6.65 -6.59
N VAL A 34 -10.74 7.86 -6.44
CA VAL A 34 -11.53 9.09 -6.28
C VAL A 34 -12.35 9.39 -7.55
N THR A 35 -11.78 9.19 -8.74
CA THR A 35 -12.48 9.38 -10.01
C THR A 35 -13.65 8.40 -10.14
N ALA A 36 -13.41 7.10 -9.93
CA ALA A 36 -14.46 6.08 -9.99
C ALA A 36 -15.59 6.35 -8.97
N ALA A 37 -15.22 6.75 -7.74
CA ALA A 37 -16.22 7.11 -6.71
C ALA A 37 -17.05 8.34 -7.09
N TRP A 38 -16.40 9.37 -7.63
CA TRP A 38 -17.08 10.58 -8.10
C TRP A 38 -18.12 10.28 -9.20
N ASP A 39 -17.82 9.34 -10.08
CA ASP A 39 -18.71 8.91 -11.16
C ASP A 39 -19.73 7.83 -10.71
N GLY A 40 -19.80 7.53 -9.41
CA GLY A 40 -20.80 6.66 -8.80
C GLY A 40 -20.44 5.16 -8.80
N HIS A 41 -19.20 4.80 -9.15
CA HIS A 41 -18.71 3.42 -9.20
C HIS A 41 -18.06 2.98 -7.89
N ALA A 42 -18.87 2.80 -6.82
CA ALA A 42 -18.37 2.51 -5.46
C ALA A 42 -17.53 1.24 -5.39
N SER A 43 -18.02 0.13 -5.95
CA SER A 43 -17.29 -1.15 -5.96
C SER A 43 -15.98 -1.07 -6.73
N LEU A 44 -15.96 -0.36 -7.87
CA LEU A 44 -14.74 -0.14 -8.65
C LEU A 44 -13.68 0.63 -7.84
N ALA A 45 -14.11 1.70 -7.15
CA ALA A 45 -13.24 2.55 -6.34
C ALA A 45 -12.65 1.81 -5.14
N LEU A 46 -13.50 1.10 -4.38
CA LEU A 46 -13.07 0.38 -3.18
C LEU A 46 -12.23 -0.84 -3.53
N SER A 47 -12.61 -1.58 -4.58
CA SER A 47 -11.84 -2.73 -5.06
C SER A 47 -10.48 -2.35 -5.62
N ASN A 48 -10.33 -1.16 -6.24
CA ASN A 48 -9.00 -0.64 -6.61
C ASN A 48 -8.11 -0.41 -5.38
N ALA A 49 -8.64 0.22 -4.33
CA ALA A 49 -7.88 0.47 -3.10
C ALA A 49 -7.44 -0.86 -2.44
N LEU A 50 -8.38 -1.77 -2.22
CA LEU A 50 -8.12 -3.06 -1.57
C LEU A 50 -7.26 -3.98 -2.44
N GLY A 51 -7.51 -4.01 -3.75
CA GLY A 51 -6.72 -4.75 -4.72
C GLY A 51 -5.29 -4.25 -4.80
N GLY A 52 -5.08 -2.93 -4.72
CA GLY A 52 -3.76 -2.31 -4.64
C GLY A 52 -2.97 -2.84 -3.45
N ILE A 53 -3.55 -2.80 -2.26
CA ILE A 53 -2.92 -3.32 -1.04
C ILE A 53 -2.62 -4.82 -1.15
N ALA A 54 -3.55 -5.60 -1.71
CA ALA A 54 -3.36 -7.05 -1.89
C ALA A 54 -2.23 -7.37 -2.87
N ILE A 55 -2.20 -6.74 -4.05
CA ILE A 55 -1.16 -7.00 -5.06
C ILE A 55 0.20 -6.49 -4.60
N GLN A 56 0.29 -5.33 -3.95
CA GLN A 56 1.55 -4.82 -3.39
C GLN A 56 2.09 -5.76 -2.31
N THR A 57 1.22 -6.32 -1.45
CA THR A 57 1.63 -7.37 -0.49
C THR A 57 2.13 -8.61 -1.22
N ALA A 58 1.50 -9.03 -2.34
CA ALA A 58 1.99 -10.13 -3.16
C ALA A 58 3.33 -9.79 -3.87
N PHE A 59 3.61 -8.53 -4.16
CA PHE A 59 4.91 -8.10 -4.71
C PHE A 59 6.07 -8.34 -3.73
N LEU A 60 5.83 -8.37 -2.41
CA LEU A 60 6.85 -8.78 -1.44
C LEU A 60 7.23 -10.25 -1.63
N ALA A 61 6.28 -11.12 -1.95
CA ALA A 61 6.59 -12.52 -2.29
C ALA A 61 7.42 -12.62 -3.58
N VAL A 62 7.15 -11.78 -4.58
CA VAL A 62 7.98 -11.68 -5.79
C VAL A 62 9.38 -11.15 -5.46
N ALA A 63 9.47 -10.17 -4.56
CA ALA A 63 10.74 -9.63 -4.07
C ALA A 63 11.55 -10.68 -3.29
N ASP A 64 10.90 -11.53 -2.48
CA ASP A 64 11.51 -12.64 -1.76
C ASP A 64 12.09 -13.69 -2.73
N ILE A 65 11.34 -14.05 -3.77
CA ILE A 65 11.82 -14.94 -4.84
C ILE A 65 13.06 -14.36 -5.55
N ALA A 66 13.09 -13.04 -5.73
CA ALA A 66 14.22 -12.35 -6.35
C ALA A 66 15.45 -12.28 -5.44
N TYR A 67 15.25 -12.25 -4.11
CA TYR A 67 16.31 -12.20 -3.10
C TYR A 67 16.69 -13.58 -2.60
N ARG A 68 17.55 -14.29 -3.30
CA ARG A 68 17.89 -15.71 -3.02
C ARG A 68 18.84 -15.97 -1.84
N LYS A 69 19.28 -14.94 -1.09
CA LYS A 69 20.29 -15.10 -0.01
C LYS A 69 19.67 -15.50 1.34
N ALA A 70 18.47 -15.06 1.62
CA ALA A 70 17.67 -15.38 2.79
C ALA A 70 16.22 -14.98 2.49
N ASN A 71 15.26 -15.43 3.30
CA ASN A 71 13.89 -14.91 3.18
C ASN A 71 13.87 -13.42 3.46
N LEU A 72 13.07 -12.67 2.71
CA LEU A 72 12.98 -11.21 2.80
C LEU A 72 12.57 -10.77 4.21
N GLU A 73 11.61 -11.46 4.83
CA GLU A 73 11.12 -11.18 6.19
C GLU A 73 12.22 -11.36 7.25
N HIS A 74 13.13 -12.33 7.05
CA HIS A 74 14.28 -12.50 7.93
C HIS A 74 15.26 -11.35 7.81
N ALA A 75 15.57 -10.94 6.61
CA ALA A 75 16.59 -9.93 6.33
C ALA A 75 16.11 -8.51 6.66
N ALA A 76 14.80 -8.25 6.48
CA ALA A 76 14.16 -6.94 6.61
C ALA A 76 13.45 -6.71 7.96
N ALA A 77 13.56 -7.64 8.93
CA ALA A 77 12.86 -7.50 10.20
C ALA A 77 13.36 -6.27 10.97
N SER A 78 12.45 -5.36 11.29
CA SER A 78 12.68 -4.16 12.07
C SER A 78 11.43 -3.82 12.89
N LEU A 79 11.59 -3.05 13.99
CA LEU A 79 10.44 -2.56 14.75
C LEU A 79 9.51 -1.72 13.87
N GLY A 80 10.07 -0.83 13.05
CA GLY A 80 9.29 0.00 12.15
C GLY A 80 8.41 -0.81 11.20
N ASN A 81 8.93 -1.90 10.61
CA ASN A 81 8.16 -2.75 9.70
C ASN A 81 7.03 -3.50 10.43
N LEU A 82 7.26 -3.93 11.67
CA LEU A 82 6.21 -4.53 12.51
C LEU A 82 5.10 -3.53 12.85
N MET A 83 5.48 -2.31 13.19
CA MET A 83 4.52 -1.24 13.50
C MET A 83 3.71 -0.82 12.27
N TRP A 84 4.35 -0.68 11.09
CA TRP A 84 3.63 -0.44 9.84
C TRP A 84 2.63 -1.56 9.52
N GLY A 85 3.02 -2.82 9.70
CA GLY A 85 2.13 -3.96 9.51
C GLY A 85 0.95 -3.96 10.48
N ALA A 86 1.19 -3.65 11.76
CA ALA A 86 0.13 -3.54 12.77
C ALA A 86 -0.82 -2.36 12.46
N LEU A 87 -0.30 -1.21 12.05
CA LEU A 87 -1.09 -0.06 11.63
C LEU A 87 -1.97 -0.40 10.41
N LEU A 88 -1.39 -1.04 9.39
CA LEU A 88 -2.14 -1.49 8.21
C LEU A 88 -3.31 -2.39 8.60
N ILE A 89 -3.08 -3.39 9.46
CA ILE A 89 -4.14 -4.28 9.96
C ILE A 89 -5.22 -3.47 10.68
N ALA A 90 -4.85 -2.52 11.53
CA ALA A 90 -5.81 -1.68 12.26
C ALA A 90 -6.65 -0.80 11.33
N LEU A 91 -6.04 -0.20 10.30
CA LEU A 91 -6.75 0.64 9.32
C LEU A 91 -7.71 -0.21 8.47
N LEU A 92 -7.29 -1.38 7.98
CA LEU A 92 -8.14 -2.31 7.24
C LEU A 92 -9.29 -2.86 8.10
N ALA A 93 -9.03 -3.15 9.38
CA ALA A 93 -10.07 -3.57 10.32
C ALA A 93 -11.07 -2.43 10.57
N GLY A 94 -10.61 -1.19 10.65
CA GLY A 94 -11.46 0.01 10.72
C GLY A 94 -12.37 0.16 9.49
N LEU A 95 -11.83 -0.09 8.31
CA LEU A 95 -12.57 -0.10 7.05
C LEU A 95 -13.65 -1.21 7.04
N LEU A 96 -13.29 -2.43 7.45
CA LEU A 96 -14.25 -3.52 7.60
C LEU A 96 -15.35 -3.19 8.62
N ALA A 97 -14.99 -2.57 9.73
CA ALA A 97 -15.96 -2.12 10.73
C ALA A 97 -16.92 -1.08 10.15
N ALA A 98 -16.44 -0.16 9.29
CA ALA A 98 -17.30 0.80 8.59
C ALA A 98 -18.30 0.10 7.66
N MET A 99 -17.86 -0.94 6.92
CA MET A 99 -18.72 -1.72 6.03
C MET A 99 -19.79 -2.54 6.79
N ALA A 100 -19.48 -2.95 8.03
CA ALA A 100 -20.38 -3.75 8.88
C ALA A 100 -21.27 -2.89 9.81
N ALA A 101 -20.95 -1.61 9.98
CA ALA A 101 -21.69 -0.69 10.84
C ALA A 101 -23.01 -0.26 10.17
N PRO A 102 -23.99 0.29 10.91
CA PRO A 102 -25.16 0.93 10.31
C PRO A 102 -24.75 2.08 9.39
N GLU A 103 -25.49 2.25 8.28
CA GLU A 103 -25.25 3.35 7.37
C GLU A 103 -25.52 4.71 8.04
N VAL A 104 -24.42 5.44 8.26
CA VAL A 104 -24.46 6.80 8.81
C VAL A 104 -23.60 7.68 7.91
N ALA A 105 -24.17 8.74 7.36
CA ALA A 105 -23.44 9.72 6.58
C ALA A 105 -23.61 11.12 7.21
N TRP A 106 -22.49 11.75 7.54
CA TRP A 106 -22.46 13.14 7.99
C TRP A 106 -21.95 14.00 6.83
N LEU A 107 -22.79 14.89 6.33
CA LEU A 107 -22.50 15.70 5.14
C LEU A 107 -22.09 14.85 3.91
N GLY A 108 -22.64 13.63 3.79
CA GLY A 108 -22.33 12.71 2.71
C GLY A 108 -21.04 11.88 2.92
N VAL A 109 -20.39 11.98 4.08
CA VAL A 109 -19.16 11.25 4.42
C VAL A 109 -19.40 10.36 5.64
N HIS A 110 -18.92 9.14 5.59
CA HIS A 110 -19.03 8.22 6.73
C HIS A 110 -18.10 8.65 7.88
N PRO A 111 -18.53 8.59 9.19
CA PRO A 111 -17.70 9.01 10.33
C PRO A 111 -16.34 8.30 10.45
N VAL A 112 -16.21 7.09 9.94
CA VAL A 112 -14.93 6.35 9.93
C VAL A 112 -13.91 7.01 9.00
N THR A 113 -14.33 7.71 7.95
CA THR A 113 -13.43 8.38 7.01
C THR A 113 -12.45 9.36 7.67
N PRO A 114 -12.89 10.38 8.43
CA PRO A 114 -11.95 11.23 9.16
C PRO A 114 -11.15 10.47 10.22
N LEU A 115 -11.71 9.41 10.83
CA LEU A 115 -10.98 8.58 11.79
C LEU A 115 -9.85 7.81 11.15
N LEU A 116 -9.99 7.31 9.89
CA LEU A 116 -8.90 6.67 9.16
C LEU A 116 -7.75 7.64 8.88
N PHE A 117 -8.04 8.88 8.46
CA PHE A 117 -7.00 9.90 8.29
C PHE A 117 -6.28 10.20 9.60
N LEU A 118 -7.03 10.36 10.70
CA LEU A 118 -6.44 10.62 12.03
C LEU A 118 -5.61 9.43 12.50
N ALA A 119 -6.12 8.19 12.38
CA ALA A 119 -5.42 6.97 12.78
C ALA A 119 -4.12 6.78 11.97
N TYR A 120 -4.16 7.06 10.66
CA TYR A 120 -2.95 7.04 9.83
C TYR A 120 -1.93 8.09 10.32
N ALA A 121 -2.33 9.35 10.51
CA ALA A 121 -1.45 10.41 10.97
C ALA A 121 -0.81 10.10 12.34
N MET A 122 -1.62 9.58 13.29
CA MET A 122 -1.13 9.13 14.59
C MET A 122 -0.17 7.93 14.44
N GLY A 123 -0.50 6.98 13.57
CA GLY A 123 0.34 5.81 13.28
C GLY A 123 1.70 6.20 12.72
N VAL A 124 1.75 7.13 11.75
CA VAL A 124 3.00 7.68 11.21
C VAL A 124 3.86 8.27 12.32
N ARG A 125 3.25 9.06 13.20
CA ARG A 125 3.95 9.66 14.35
C ARG A 125 4.51 8.59 15.30
N LEU A 126 3.69 7.60 15.68
CA LEU A 126 4.13 6.50 16.56
C LEU A 126 5.26 5.68 15.96
N VAL A 127 5.22 5.38 14.67
CA VAL A 127 6.31 4.68 13.97
C VAL A 127 7.58 5.51 13.96
N SER A 128 7.47 6.83 13.75
CA SER A 128 8.63 7.74 13.77
C SER A 128 9.28 7.79 15.16
N GLU A 129 8.49 8.02 16.21
CA GLU A 129 8.97 8.07 17.61
C GLU A 129 9.65 6.74 18.02
N ALA A 130 9.05 5.59 17.67
CA ALA A 130 9.60 4.29 18.00
C ALA A 130 10.91 3.94 17.26
N ARG A 131 11.23 4.61 16.17
CA ARG A 131 12.52 4.45 15.47
C ARG A 131 13.67 5.14 16.18
N GLU A 132 13.42 6.26 16.83
CA GLU A 132 14.44 7.03 17.55
C GLU A 132 14.95 6.26 18.77
N GLU A 133 14.03 5.67 19.55
CA GLU A 133 14.34 4.88 20.76
C GLU A 133 13.63 3.52 20.74
N PRO A 134 14.10 2.55 19.94
CA PRO A 134 13.41 1.26 19.83
C PRO A 134 13.57 0.42 21.09
N MET A 135 12.44 0.14 21.79
CA MET A 135 12.39 -0.79 22.93
C MET A 135 12.54 -2.26 22.50
N TRP A 136 12.23 -2.58 21.24
CA TRP A 136 12.42 -3.90 20.67
C TRP A 136 13.44 -3.82 19.53
N ARG A 137 14.42 -4.71 19.53
CA ARG A 137 15.44 -4.80 18.48
C ARG A 137 15.54 -6.24 17.99
N PRO A 138 15.54 -6.48 16.68
CA PRO A 138 15.75 -7.81 16.14
C PRO A 138 17.18 -8.27 16.44
N ARG A 139 17.37 -9.54 16.78
CA ARG A 139 18.71 -10.13 16.86
C ARG A 139 19.35 -10.09 15.47
N LEU A 140 20.48 -9.42 15.35
CA LEU A 140 21.22 -9.34 14.09
C LEU A 140 21.86 -10.70 13.77
N THR A 141 21.75 -11.10 12.50
CA THR A 141 22.37 -12.31 11.95
C THR A 141 23.21 -11.91 10.72
N GLY A 142 24.08 -12.78 10.22
CA GLY A 142 24.85 -12.50 9.00
C GLY A 142 23.99 -12.26 7.75
N ALA A 143 22.69 -12.61 7.81
CA ALA A 143 21.73 -12.35 6.74
C ALA A 143 20.89 -11.07 6.95
N THR A 144 20.93 -10.47 8.16
CA THR A 144 20.24 -9.20 8.44
C THR A 144 20.97 -8.05 7.74
N ARG A 145 20.22 -7.23 7.01
CA ARG A 145 20.75 -6.01 6.39
C ARG A 145 20.28 -4.80 7.18
N LEU A 146 21.23 -3.99 7.64
CA LEU A 146 20.95 -2.68 8.20
C LEU A 146 20.97 -1.68 7.04
N ASP A 147 19.95 -0.86 6.96
CA ASP A 147 19.90 0.27 6.04
C ASP A 147 20.69 1.40 6.68
N LEU A 148 21.88 1.65 6.16
CA LEU A 148 22.72 2.78 6.59
C LEU A 148 22.56 3.89 5.55
N PRO A 149 22.19 5.10 5.97
CA PRO A 149 22.11 6.25 5.08
C PRO A 149 23.42 6.41 4.31
N THR A 150 23.35 6.49 2.99
CA THR A 150 24.53 6.79 2.17
C THR A 150 24.64 8.32 2.12
N PRO A 151 25.75 8.93 2.56
CA PRO A 151 25.96 10.36 2.41
C PRO A 151 26.00 10.69 0.90
N GLU A 152 24.90 11.13 0.33
CA GLU A 152 24.89 11.65 -1.02
C GLU A 152 25.51 13.06 -1.01
N GLY A 153 26.48 13.29 -1.90
CA GLY A 153 27.08 14.60 -2.07
C GLY A 153 26.05 15.67 -2.51
N PRO A 154 26.33 16.95 -2.30
CA PRO A 154 25.39 18.03 -2.64
C PRO A 154 25.06 17.99 -4.12
N GLY A 155 23.86 17.53 -4.45
CA GLY A 155 23.35 17.53 -5.84
C GLY A 155 23.27 18.97 -6.37
N GLU A 156 23.72 19.20 -7.60
CA GLU A 156 23.82 20.52 -8.23
C GLU A 156 22.46 21.17 -8.57
N ALA A 157 21.35 20.43 -8.52
CA ALA A 157 20.03 20.95 -8.87
C ALA A 157 19.46 21.87 -7.77
N GLY A 158 19.04 23.08 -8.13
CA GLY A 158 18.36 24.00 -7.22
C GLY A 158 17.07 23.42 -6.65
N LEU A 159 16.73 23.73 -5.40
CA LEU A 159 15.55 23.23 -4.68
C LEU A 159 14.24 23.47 -5.46
N VAL A 160 14.10 24.63 -6.09
CA VAL A 160 12.93 24.99 -6.94
C VAL A 160 12.80 24.05 -8.12
N ARG A 161 13.90 23.68 -8.79
CA ARG A 161 13.89 22.75 -9.91
C ARG A 161 13.50 21.34 -9.49
N LEU A 162 13.93 20.91 -8.30
CA LEU A 162 13.53 19.60 -7.74
C LEU A 162 12.03 19.57 -7.43
N TRP A 163 11.50 20.61 -6.80
CA TRP A 163 10.06 20.70 -6.52
C TRP A 163 9.22 20.78 -7.80
N ALA A 164 9.66 21.57 -8.80
CA ALA A 164 8.97 21.66 -10.07
C ALA A 164 8.95 20.32 -10.82
N ALA A 165 10.06 19.60 -10.84
CA ALA A 165 10.14 18.28 -11.46
C ALA A 165 9.31 17.23 -10.70
N PHE A 166 9.28 17.30 -9.36
CA PHE A 166 8.45 16.44 -8.51
C PHE A 166 6.96 16.71 -8.78
N ALA A 167 6.54 17.97 -8.80
CA ALA A 167 5.16 18.36 -9.08
C ALA A 167 4.72 17.96 -10.51
N ALA A 168 5.59 18.15 -11.53
CA ALA A 168 5.32 17.74 -12.90
C ALA A 168 5.17 16.21 -13.02
N GLY A 169 6.04 15.44 -12.35
CA GLY A 169 5.93 13.99 -12.26
C GLY A 169 4.63 13.57 -11.58
N GLY A 170 4.28 14.19 -10.44
CA GLY A 170 3.02 13.96 -9.74
C GLY A 170 1.79 14.23 -10.61
N ALA A 171 1.76 15.35 -11.34
CA ALA A 171 0.68 15.68 -12.26
C ALA A 171 0.53 14.64 -13.39
N MET A 172 1.65 14.14 -13.90
CA MET A 172 1.65 13.12 -14.96
C MET A 172 1.07 11.79 -14.45
N VAL A 173 1.46 11.34 -13.24
CA VAL A 173 0.93 10.08 -12.68
C VAL A 173 -0.52 10.22 -12.24
N MET A 174 -0.98 11.39 -11.76
CA MET A 174 -2.41 11.65 -11.53
C MET A 174 -3.22 11.58 -12.82
N ALA A 175 -2.73 12.19 -13.91
CA ALA A 175 -3.37 12.10 -15.22
C ALA A 175 -3.46 10.64 -15.71
N ALA A 176 -2.40 9.84 -15.49
CA ALA A 176 -2.41 8.41 -15.78
C ALA A 176 -3.45 7.66 -14.93
N GLY A 177 -3.54 7.94 -13.62
CA GLY A 177 -4.55 7.36 -12.72
C GLY A 177 -5.99 7.67 -13.15
N TRP A 178 -6.25 8.92 -13.55
CA TRP A 178 -7.52 9.31 -14.13
C TRP A 178 -7.83 8.53 -15.42
N ALA A 179 -6.88 8.40 -16.33
CA ALA A 179 -7.05 7.64 -17.57
C ALA A 179 -7.31 6.14 -17.30
N VAL A 180 -6.66 5.56 -16.28
CA VAL A 180 -6.92 4.17 -15.82
C VAL A 180 -8.35 4.03 -15.33
N ALA A 181 -8.87 4.97 -14.52
CA ALA A 181 -10.26 4.95 -14.06
C ALA A 181 -11.25 4.99 -15.23
N ARG A 182 -11.06 5.92 -16.17
CA ARG A 182 -11.90 6.02 -17.38
C ARG A 182 -11.88 4.76 -18.24
N SER A 183 -10.71 4.14 -18.36
CA SER A 183 -10.57 2.87 -19.10
C SER A 183 -11.28 1.72 -18.39
N ALA A 184 -11.19 1.66 -17.05
CA ALA A 184 -11.87 0.66 -16.23
C ALA A 184 -13.41 0.80 -16.30
N GLU A 185 -13.94 2.02 -16.19
CA GLU A 185 -15.36 2.33 -16.34
C GLU A 185 -15.88 1.89 -17.73
N SER A 186 -15.13 2.23 -18.78
CA SER A 186 -15.45 1.83 -20.15
C SER A 186 -15.44 0.30 -20.31
N LEU A 187 -14.48 -0.38 -19.67
CA LEU A 187 -14.39 -1.84 -19.70
C LEU A 187 -15.61 -2.50 -19.01
N VAL A 188 -15.99 -2.01 -17.84
CA VAL A 188 -17.18 -2.46 -17.11
C VAL A 188 -18.45 -2.24 -17.93
N ALA A 189 -18.57 -1.11 -18.62
CA ALA A 189 -19.73 -0.79 -19.45
C ALA A 189 -19.84 -1.64 -20.73
N GLN A 190 -18.73 -2.15 -21.25
CA GLN A 190 -18.67 -2.87 -22.53
C GLN A 190 -18.51 -4.39 -22.38
N THR A 191 -18.28 -4.90 -21.18
CA THR A 191 -18.03 -6.32 -20.92
C THR A 191 -18.90 -6.82 -19.76
N PRO A 192 -19.07 -8.14 -19.61
CA PRO A 192 -19.79 -8.71 -18.45
C PRO A 192 -18.95 -8.71 -17.16
N LEU A 193 -17.76 -8.09 -17.14
CA LEU A 193 -16.89 -8.08 -15.98
C LEU A 193 -17.45 -7.20 -14.87
N SER A 194 -17.42 -7.68 -13.63
CA SER A 194 -17.87 -6.92 -12.47
C SER A 194 -16.92 -5.76 -12.16
N GLN A 195 -17.47 -4.68 -11.56
CA GLN A 195 -16.66 -3.56 -11.05
C GLN A 195 -15.60 -4.02 -10.07
N SER A 196 -15.94 -4.98 -9.20
CA SER A 196 -15.04 -5.54 -8.20
C SER A 196 -13.83 -6.24 -8.83
N LEU A 197 -14.05 -7.05 -9.87
CA LEU A 197 -12.96 -7.73 -10.58
C LEU A 197 -12.07 -6.75 -11.35
N VAL A 198 -12.67 -5.80 -12.09
CA VAL A 198 -11.92 -4.79 -12.85
C VAL A 198 -11.12 -3.89 -11.92
N GLY A 199 -11.71 -3.46 -10.80
CA GLY A 199 -11.05 -2.64 -9.79
C GLY A 199 -9.90 -3.39 -9.12
N ALA A 200 -10.15 -4.57 -8.59
CA ALA A 200 -9.19 -5.33 -7.79
C ALA A 200 -8.03 -5.92 -8.60
N LEU A 201 -8.25 -6.28 -9.85
CA LEU A 201 -7.24 -6.95 -10.66
C LEU A 201 -6.63 -6.02 -11.71
N MET A 202 -7.45 -5.39 -12.55
CA MET A 202 -6.93 -4.63 -13.68
C MET A 202 -6.45 -3.23 -13.24
N MET A 203 -7.31 -2.48 -12.58
CA MET A 203 -7.00 -1.14 -12.10
C MET A 203 -5.88 -1.17 -11.05
N ALA A 204 -6.05 -2.02 -10.03
CA ALA A 204 -5.10 -2.15 -8.93
C ALA A 204 -3.70 -2.59 -9.37
N VAL A 205 -3.59 -3.57 -10.28
CA VAL A 205 -2.28 -4.00 -10.80
C VAL A 205 -1.60 -2.87 -11.54
N VAL A 206 -2.31 -2.17 -12.44
CA VAL A 206 -1.73 -1.09 -13.25
C VAL A 206 -1.28 0.09 -12.37
N THR A 207 -2.10 0.49 -11.41
CA THR A 207 -1.79 1.59 -10.50
C THR A 207 -0.68 1.27 -9.51
N SER A 208 -0.41 -0.02 -9.23
CA SER A 208 0.65 -0.49 -8.31
C SER A 208 1.95 -0.91 -9.01
N LEU A 209 2.06 -0.76 -10.34
CA LEU A 209 3.32 -1.05 -11.05
C LEU A 209 4.51 -0.21 -10.57
N PRO A 210 4.35 1.08 -10.21
CA PRO A 210 5.46 1.87 -9.66
C PRO A 210 6.05 1.24 -8.39
N GLU A 211 5.22 0.71 -7.50
CA GLU A 211 5.63 0.05 -6.26
C GLU A 211 6.41 -1.24 -6.53
N LEU A 212 6.01 -2.03 -7.53
CA LEU A 212 6.76 -3.21 -7.95
C LEU A 212 8.16 -2.82 -8.43
N VAL A 213 8.26 -1.81 -9.31
CA VAL A 213 9.54 -1.35 -9.85
C VAL A 213 10.46 -0.83 -8.75
N THR A 214 9.95 -0.01 -7.85
CA THR A 214 10.73 0.54 -6.71
C THR A 214 11.17 -0.56 -5.75
N SER A 215 10.30 -1.54 -5.44
CA SER A 215 10.62 -2.69 -4.59
C SER A 215 11.73 -3.54 -5.20
N LEU A 216 11.65 -3.90 -6.48
CA LEU A 216 12.68 -4.66 -7.16
C LEU A 216 14.01 -3.89 -7.27
N ALA A 217 13.96 -2.58 -7.48
CA ALA A 217 15.15 -1.73 -7.48
C ALA A 217 15.83 -1.70 -6.11
N ALA A 218 15.05 -1.60 -5.03
CA ALA A 218 15.55 -1.63 -3.66
C ALA A 218 16.15 -3.01 -3.29
N VAL A 219 15.52 -4.12 -3.73
CA VAL A 219 16.10 -5.49 -3.58
C VAL A 219 17.47 -5.58 -4.24
N ARG A 220 17.60 -5.07 -5.47
CA ARG A 220 18.89 -5.09 -6.20
C ARG A 220 19.99 -4.29 -5.50
N ARG A 221 19.61 -3.22 -4.81
CA ARG A 221 20.54 -2.39 -4.00
C ARG A 221 20.83 -2.99 -2.63
N GLY A 222 20.08 -4.01 -2.20
CA GLY A 222 20.21 -4.64 -0.89
C GLY A 222 19.53 -3.87 0.26
N ALA A 223 18.72 -2.87 -0.05
CA ALA A 223 17.95 -2.06 0.90
C ALA A 223 16.66 -2.79 1.31
N LEU A 224 16.78 -3.97 1.93
CA LEU A 224 15.65 -4.90 2.15
C LEU A 224 14.65 -4.39 3.19
N THR A 225 15.12 -3.70 4.22
CA THR A 225 14.26 -3.08 5.24
C THR A 225 13.37 -2.01 4.60
N LEU A 226 13.90 -1.26 3.62
CA LEU A 226 13.16 -0.28 2.85
C LEU A 226 12.11 -0.93 1.95
N VAL A 227 12.39 -2.11 1.35
CA VAL A 227 11.41 -2.84 0.53
C VAL A 227 10.17 -3.16 1.35
N VAL A 228 10.34 -3.82 2.49
CA VAL A 228 9.21 -4.24 3.34
C VAL A 228 8.52 -3.02 3.98
N GLY A 229 9.30 -2.07 4.49
CA GLY A 229 8.77 -0.84 5.09
C GLY A 229 8.05 0.05 4.08
N GLY A 230 8.57 0.14 2.85
CA GLY A 230 7.94 0.88 1.77
C GLY A 230 6.60 0.30 1.36
N VAL A 231 6.50 -1.03 1.22
CA VAL A 231 5.22 -1.68 0.89
C VAL A 231 4.23 -1.60 2.05
N LEU A 232 4.64 -1.90 3.29
CA LEU A 232 3.72 -1.83 4.44
C LEU A 232 3.26 -0.40 4.73
N GLY A 233 4.18 0.57 4.65
CA GLY A 233 3.85 1.99 4.82
C GLY A 233 3.00 2.54 3.67
N GLY A 234 3.32 2.15 2.42
CA GLY A 234 2.52 2.44 1.24
C GLY A 234 1.11 1.87 1.35
N ASN A 235 0.98 0.59 1.68
CA ASN A 235 -0.31 -0.06 1.89
C ASN A 235 -1.14 0.61 3.01
N ALA A 236 -0.49 1.03 4.10
CA ALA A 236 -1.18 1.80 5.15
C ALA A 236 -1.69 3.15 4.61
N PHE A 237 -0.92 3.82 3.76
CA PHE A 237 -1.37 5.02 3.06
C PHE A 237 -2.50 4.71 2.07
N ASP A 238 -2.44 3.60 1.35
CA ASP A 238 -3.44 3.21 0.34
C ASP A 238 -4.82 2.92 0.95
N THR A 239 -4.91 2.62 2.25
CA THR A 239 -6.20 2.56 2.95
C THR A 239 -6.94 3.91 2.90
N LEU A 240 -6.20 5.02 2.79
CA LEU A 240 -6.77 6.35 2.64
C LEU A 240 -7.42 6.59 1.27
N PHE A 241 -7.16 5.73 0.27
CA PHE A 241 -7.87 5.81 -1.01
C PHE A 241 -9.36 5.53 -0.81
N ALA A 242 -9.71 4.53 0.02
CA ALA A 242 -11.08 4.25 0.38
C ALA A 242 -11.71 5.44 1.13
N ALA A 243 -10.96 6.07 2.04
CA ALA A 243 -11.41 7.25 2.78
C ALA A 243 -11.61 8.47 1.86
N ALA A 244 -10.68 8.72 0.93
CA ALA A 244 -10.81 9.81 -0.05
C ALA A 244 -11.93 9.54 -1.07
N ALA A 245 -12.10 8.29 -1.47
CA ALA A 245 -13.19 7.87 -2.34
C ALA A 245 -14.57 8.03 -1.68
N ASP A 246 -14.71 7.72 -0.36
CA ASP A 246 -15.93 7.97 0.40
C ASP A 246 -16.27 9.46 0.44
N ALA A 247 -15.29 10.32 0.65
CA ALA A 247 -15.50 11.77 0.61
C ALA A 247 -15.89 12.31 -0.78
N ALA A 248 -15.51 11.58 -1.86
CA ALA A 248 -15.87 11.93 -3.23
C ALA A 248 -17.19 11.32 -3.71
N TYR A 249 -17.64 10.24 -3.07
CA TYR A 249 -18.87 9.53 -3.42
C TYR A 249 -20.10 10.33 -2.98
N ARG A 250 -20.93 10.75 -3.92
CA ARG A 250 -22.06 11.66 -3.66
C ARG A 250 -23.37 10.98 -3.23
N PRO A 251 -23.65 9.73 -3.65
CA PRO A 251 -24.94 9.09 -3.33
C PRO A 251 -25.10 8.66 -1.85
N GLY A 252 -24.06 8.68 -1.03
CA GLY A 252 -24.12 8.25 0.38
C GLY A 252 -22.77 7.75 0.87
N SER A 253 -22.74 6.72 1.73
CA SER A 253 -21.50 6.09 2.18
C SER A 253 -20.96 5.10 1.13
N LEU A 254 -19.72 5.30 0.69
CA LEU A 254 -19.04 4.38 -0.21
C LEU A 254 -18.98 2.96 0.38
N TYR A 255 -18.74 2.84 1.68
CA TYR A 255 -18.60 1.55 2.37
C TYR A 255 -19.88 0.70 2.34
N HIS A 256 -21.05 1.35 2.32
CA HIS A 256 -22.36 0.67 2.26
C HIS A 256 -22.85 0.45 0.82
N ALA A 257 -22.39 1.28 -0.11
CA ALA A 257 -22.64 1.07 -1.54
C ALA A 257 -21.81 -0.10 -2.11
N ALA A 258 -20.71 -0.48 -1.43
CA ALA A 258 -19.91 -1.64 -1.76
C ALA A 258 -20.58 -2.93 -1.24
N GLY A 259 -20.30 -4.04 -1.91
CA GLY A 259 -20.94 -5.33 -1.63
C GLY A 259 -20.13 -6.25 -0.72
N SER A 260 -20.60 -7.49 -0.60
CA SER A 260 -19.91 -8.55 0.15
C SER A 260 -18.57 -8.96 -0.46
N GLN A 261 -18.37 -8.74 -1.76
CA GLN A 261 -17.10 -9.02 -2.44
C GLN A 261 -15.97 -8.12 -1.92
N GLU A 262 -16.23 -6.83 -1.75
CA GLU A 262 -15.27 -5.87 -1.20
C GLU A 262 -14.99 -6.16 0.28
N ALA A 263 -16.00 -6.57 1.06
CA ALA A 263 -15.80 -6.98 2.44
C ALA A 263 -14.91 -8.25 2.54
N ALA A 264 -15.15 -9.24 1.69
CA ALA A 264 -14.31 -10.44 1.61
C ALA A 264 -12.88 -10.11 1.17
N GLN A 265 -12.72 -9.20 0.20
CA GLN A 265 -11.41 -8.72 -0.25
C GLN A 265 -10.66 -7.99 0.86
N ALA A 266 -11.32 -7.12 1.63
CA ALA A 266 -10.74 -6.43 2.78
C ALA A 266 -10.31 -7.44 3.86
N ALA A 267 -11.12 -8.46 4.16
CA ALA A 267 -10.79 -9.51 5.12
C ALA A 267 -9.57 -10.33 4.68
N LEU A 268 -9.49 -10.69 3.39
CA LEU A 268 -8.31 -11.38 2.83
C LEU A 268 -7.07 -10.51 2.90
N THR A 269 -7.18 -9.21 2.66
CA THR A 269 -6.06 -8.28 2.74
C THR A 269 -5.56 -8.12 4.17
N VAL A 270 -6.47 -8.08 5.17
CA VAL A 270 -6.11 -8.16 6.60
C VAL A 270 -5.33 -9.44 6.89
N LEU A 271 -5.79 -10.58 6.40
CA LEU A 271 -5.13 -11.86 6.59
C LEU A 271 -3.74 -11.89 5.95
N MET A 272 -3.58 -11.37 4.74
CA MET A 272 -2.27 -11.26 4.07
C MET A 272 -1.31 -10.38 4.87
N ALA A 273 -1.75 -9.23 5.38
CA ALA A 273 -0.95 -8.35 6.23
C ALA A 273 -0.56 -9.04 7.55
N ALA A 274 -1.49 -9.79 8.17
CA ALA A 274 -1.21 -10.55 9.39
C ALA A 274 -0.18 -11.67 9.16
N VAL A 275 -0.27 -12.40 8.05
CA VAL A 275 0.72 -13.42 7.65
C VAL A 275 2.10 -12.80 7.48
N LEU A 276 2.18 -11.64 6.83
CA LEU A 276 3.45 -10.93 6.67
C LEU A 276 4.05 -10.50 8.00
N VAL A 277 3.24 -9.95 8.92
CA VAL A 277 3.70 -9.57 10.28
C VAL A 277 4.18 -10.81 11.06
N LEU A 278 3.46 -11.94 10.96
CA LEU A 278 3.91 -13.20 11.57
C LEU A 278 5.24 -13.67 10.99
N GLY A 279 5.46 -13.51 9.68
CA GLY A 279 6.74 -13.80 9.02
C GLY A 279 7.89 -12.94 9.56
N LEU A 280 7.64 -11.63 9.69
CA LEU A 280 8.62 -10.69 10.27
C LEU A 280 8.96 -11.00 11.73
N LEU A 281 8.00 -11.52 12.51
CA LEU A 281 8.22 -11.97 13.88
C LEU A 281 8.96 -13.31 13.95
N ARG A 282 8.55 -14.30 13.13
CA ARG A 282 9.13 -15.64 13.09
C ARG A 282 10.54 -15.65 12.54
N ARG A 283 10.83 -14.82 11.54
CA ARG A 283 12.14 -14.63 10.94
C ARG A 283 12.78 -15.92 10.42
N GLN A 284 12.03 -16.73 9.71
CA GLN A 284 12.56 -17.94 9.09
C GLN A 284 13.69 -17.57 8.11
N ARG A 285 14.90 -18.13 8.30
CA ARG A 285 16.07 -17.77 7.48
C ARG A 285 15.96 -18.27 6.05
N LEU A 286 15.52 -19.50 5.86
CA LEU A 286 15.30 -20.13 4.56
C LEU A 286 14.06 -21.02 4.66
N GLY A 287 13.13 -20.83 3.74
CA GLY A 287 11.96 -21.69 3.57
C GLY A 287 12.17 -22.77 2.50
N PRO A 288 11.15 -23.61 2.24
CA PRO A 288 11.15 -24.59 1.17
C PRO A 288 11.40 -23.91 -0.19
N GLY A 289 12.32 -24.44 -0.99
CA GLY A 289 12.66 -23.86 -2.29
C GLY A 289 13.35 -22.50 -2.22
N ARG A 290 13.84 -22.08 -1.03
CA ARG A 290 14.43 -20.75 -0.75
C ARG A 290 13.44 -19.59 -0.84
N ILE A 291 12.16 -19.87 -0.62
CA ILE A 291 11.09 -18.90 -0.56
C ILE A 291 10.52 -18.96 0.87
N GLY A 292 10.18 -17.81 1.48
CA GLY A 292 9.53 -17.77 2.77
C GLY A 292 8.19 -18.52 2.74
N SER A 293 7.87 -19.28 3.79
CA SER A 293 6.55 -19.92 3.89
C SER A 293 5.43 -18.88 3.88
N GLU A 294 5.69 -17.71 4.43
CA GLU A 294 4.81 -16.56 4.45
C GLU A 294 4.53 -16.03 3.05
N SER A 295 5.58 -15.92 2.22
CA SER A 295 5.46 -15.51 0.81
C SER A 295 4.58 -16.46 0.01
N VAL A 296 4.71 -17.79 0.23
CA VAL A 296 3.85 -18.79 -0.41
C VAL A 296 2.39 -18.61 0.02
N ILE A 297 2.14 -18.45 1.33
CA ILE A 297 0.78 -18.26 1.87
C ILE A 297 0.17 -16.97 1.30
N ILE A 298 0.92 -15.87 1.23
CA ILE A 298 0.46 -14.59 0.66
C ILE A 298 0.05 -14.78 -0.80
N LEU A 299 0.85 -15.46 -1.62
CA LEU A 299 0.49 -15.74 -3.02
C LEU A 299 -0.77 -16.61 -3.13
N VAL A 300 -0.90 -17.64 -2.29
CA VAL A 300 -2.11 -18.49 -2.26
C VAL A 300 -3.34 -17.65 -1.90
N LEU A 301 -3.26 -16.79 -0.87
CA LEU A 301 -4.35 -15.91 -0.46
C LEU A 301 -4.70 -14.90 -1.55
N TYR A 302 -3.71 -14.33 -2.23
CA TYR A 302 -3.94 -13.43 -3.35
C TYR A 302 -4.71 -14.10 -4.48
N PHE A 303 -4.25 -15.26 -4.94
CA PHE A 303 -4.93 -16.00 -6.02
C PHE A 303 -6.31 -16.53 -5.60
N LEU A 304 -6.48 -16.89 -4.31
CA LEU A 304 -7.80 -17.22 -3.76
C LEU A 304 -8.75 -16.01 -3.82
N GLY A 305 -8.28 -14.83 -3.46
CA GLY A 305 -9.04 -13.59 -3.58
C GLY A 305 -9.47 -13.31 -5.01
N VAL A 306 -8.56 -13.44 -5.97
CA VAL A 306 -8.86 -13.28 -7.41
C VAL A 306 -9.89 -14.32 -7.86
N ALA A 307 -9.78 -15.59 -7.42
CA ALA A 307 -10.73 -16.63 -7.77
C ALA A 307 -12.14 -16.35 -7.20
N ILE A 308 -12.24 -15.88 -5.97
CA ILE A 308 -13.51 -15.49 -5.33
C ILE A 308 -14.21 -14.38 -6.14
N LEU A 309 -13.44 -13.36 -6.56
CA LEU A 309 -13.98 -12.27 -7.40
C LEU A 309 -14.43 -12.76 -8.80
N GLY A 310 -13.73 -13.75 -9.35
CA GLY A 310 -14.07 -14.34 -10.65
C GLY A 310 -15.32 -15.24 -10.64
N VAL A 311 -15.60 -15.91 -9.53
CA VAL A 311 -16.81 -16.78 -9.39
C VAL A 311 -18.08 -15.97 -9.09
N GLY A 312 -17.94 -14.77 -8.54
CA GLY A 312 -19.07 -13.89 -8.22
C GLY A 312 -19.62 -13.08 -9.39
N GLN A 313 -19.28 -13.45 -10.64
CA GLN A 313 -19.76 -12.81 -11.88
C GLN A 313 -21.06 -13.40 -12.40
#